data_319a80d9fcc639bb09254daad931a2b1
#
_entry.id   319a80d9fcc639bb09254daad931a2b1
#
_cell.length_a   1.000
_cell.length_b   1.000
_cell.length_c   1.000
_cell.angle_alpha   90.00
_cell.angle_beta   90.00
_cell.angle_gamma   90.00
#
_symmetry.space_group_name_H-M   'P 1'
#
loop_
_entity.id
_entity.type
_entity.pdbx_description
1 polymer ?
#
loop_
_entity_poly.entity_id
_entity_poly.type
_entity_poly.pdbx_seq_one_letter_code
_entity_poly.pdbx_strand_id
1 'polypeptide(L)'
;MSDAREAAAWFRRRTFATTDDASDVAGLLEGRRVSVVLPARDEEATIGPIVKSIRKQLVEEAGLVHEVIVVDSRSSDATADRAARAGAMVYRVGPRGRDGGKGGAMQTGLARMSGDIGVYLDADIEDFDPAFVVRLLDPILRDPSLVLVKGFYDRPSLGGGGGRVTELVGRPLLRRFEPRLLGFTQPLAGECAFMREPMLRLPFVSGYGVEIGMLLQVLRAHGLDALGQVDLGVRRHSHQDLDALARMTVQLESAVSLCLDGGTHLAGERVAFRRGATGTVEMRRERIHTWLLPPLKG
;
A
#
# COMPACT_ATOMS: atom_id res chain seq x y z
N MET A 1 3.76 15.86 -26.04
CA MET A 1 2.67 14.87 -26.19
C MET A 1 1.62 15.20 -25.14
N SER A 2 0.32 14.89 -25.36
CA SER A 2 -0.66 15.10 -24.28
C SER A 2 -0.44 14.07 -23.15
N ASP A 3 -0.66 14.46 -21.90
CA ASP A 3 -0.51 13.63 -20.70
C ASP A 3 -1.21 12.26 -20.86
N ALA A 4 -2.36 12.24 -21.53
CA ALA A 4 -3.10 11.01 -21.82
C ALA A 4 -2.36 10.03 -22.74
N ARG A 5 -1.60 10.53 -23.73
CA ARG A 5 -0.79 9.68 -24.63
C ARG A 5 0.40 9.09 -23.90
N GLU A 6 1.02 9.88 -23.04
CA GLU A 6 2.16 9.44 -22.23
C GLU A 6 1.71 8.39 -21.20
N ALA A 7 0.61 8.64 -20.48
CA ALA A 7 0.01 7.68 -19.56
C ALA A 7 -0.38 6.36 -20.25
N ALA A 8 -1.00 6.43 -21.44
CA ALA A 8 -1.33 5.24 -22.23
C ALA A 8 -0.09 4.48 -22.73
N ALA A 9 0.98 5.20 -23.11
CA ALA A 9 2.23 4.58 -23.51
C ALA A 9 2.92 3.89 -22.32
N TRP A 10 2.94 4.52 -21.16
CA TRP A 10 3.45 3.93 -19.93
C TRP A 10 2.63 2.70 -19.54
N PHE A 11 1.30 2.78 -19.50
CA PHE A 11 0.40 1.66 -19.21
C PHE A 11 0.76 0.42 -20.04
N ARG A 12 0.92 0.56 -21.36
CA ARG A 12 1.26 -0.56 -22.24
C ARG A 12 2.64 -1.18 -21.96
N ARG A 13 3.62 -0.37 -21.54
CA ARG A 13 4.99 -0.86 -21.28
C ARG A 13 5.17 -1.40 -19.86
N ARG A 14 4.42 -0.88 -18.90
CA ARG A 14 4.64 -1.11 -17.47
C ARG A 14 3.47 -1.80 -16.76
N THR A 15 2.50 -2.31 -17.53
CA THR A 15 1.52 -3.29 -17.03
C THR A 15 2.00 -4.67 -17.47
N PHE A 16 2.43 -5.46 -16.51
CA PHE A 16 3.07 -6.74 -16.78
C PHE A 16 2.04 -7.88 -16.78
N ALA A 17 2.16 -8.78 -17.75
CA ALA A 17 1.56 -10.11 -17.67
C ALA A 17 2.38 -10.94 -16.69
N THR A 18 1.71 -11.76 -15.88
CA THR A 18 2.31 -12.50 -14.77
C THR A 18 1.87 -13.97 -14.78
N THR A 19 2.58 -14.80 -14.02
CA THR A 19 2.21 -16.19 -13.76
C THR A 19 1.65 -16.34 -12.35
N ASP A 20 0.89 -17.40 -12.11
CA ASP A 20 0.47 -17.86 -10.78
C ASP A 20 1.36 -19.01 -10.25
N ASP A 21 2.33 -19.45 -11.05
CA ASP A 21 3.25 -20.52 -10.66
C ASP A 21 4.33 -19.99 -9.71
N ALA A 22 4.12 -20.28 -8.41
CA ALA A 22 5.04 -19.86 -7.36
C ALA A 22 6.44 -20.51 -7.50
N SER A 23 6.53 -21.72 -8.07
CA SER A 23 7.80 -22.42 -8.26
C SER A 23 8.62 -21.80 -9.37
N ASP A 24 7.97 -21.38 -10.47
CA ASP A 24 8.64 -20.65 -11.56
C ASP A 24 9.22 -19.35 -11.03
N VAL A 25 8.43 -18.58 -10.27
CA VAL A 25 8.87 -17.30 -9.70
C VAL A 25 9.96 -17.51 -8.62
N ALA A 26 9.87 -18.57 -7.82
CA ALA A 26 10.91 -18.92 -6.84
C ALA A 26 12.26 -19.23 -7.52
N GLY A 27 12.24 -19.84 -8.72
CA GLY A 27 13.43 -20.08 -9.53
C GLY A 27 14.17 -18.79 -9.95
N LEU A 28 13.49 -17.63 -9.94
CA LEU A 28 14.08 -16.33 -10.30
C LEU A 28 14.77 -15.63 -9.12
N LEU A 29 14.71 -16.19 -7.91
CA LEU A 29 15.25 -15.51 -6.72
C LEU A 29 16.77 -15.31 -6.76
N GLU A 30 17.52 -16.24 -7.34
CA GLU A 30 18.99 -16.14 -7.45
C GLU A 30 19.68 -15.81 -6.12
N GLY A 31 19.19 -16.40 -5.03
CA GLY A 31 19.67 -16.16 -3.66
C GLY A 31 19.09 -14.93 -2.96
N ARG A 32 18.28 -14.11 -3.63
CA ARG A 32 17.54 -12.99 -3.02
C ARG A 32 16.46 -13.54 -2.08
N ARG A 33 16.17 -12.79 -1.03
CA ARG A 33 15.17 -13.15 -0.03
C ARG A 33 13.95 -12.23 -0.13
N VAL A 34 12.77 -12.80 0.10
CA VAL A 34 11.49 -12.08 0.06
C VAL A 34 10.87 -12.02 1.45
N SER A 35 10.43 -10.83 1.84
CA SER A 35 9.64 -10.61 3.06
C SER A 35 8.24 -10.14 2.69
N VAL A 36 7.20 -10.78 3.23
CA VAL A 36 5.83 -10.27 3.15
C VAL A 36 5.49 -9.52 4.42
N VAL A 37 5.00 -8.29 4.27
CA VAL A 37 4.68 -7.38 5.37
C VAL A 37 3.20 -6.99 5.31
N LEU A 38 2.47 -7.24 6.40
CA LEU A 38 1.06 -6.90 6.55
C LEU A 38 0.89 -5.84 7.65
N PRO A 39 0.69 -4.56 7.30
CA PRO A 39 0.20 -3.57 8.25
C PRO A 39 -1.23 -3.94 8.64
N ALA A 40 -1.50 -4.10 9.93
CA ALA A 40 -2.80 -4.56 10.42
C ALA A 40 -3.33 -3.69 11.57
N ARG A 41 -4.64 -3.45 11.58
CA ARG A 41 -5.33 -2.81 12.69
C ARG A 41 -6.77 -3.27 12.76
N ASP A 42 -7.11 -3.97 13.86
CA ASP A 42 -8.45 -4.52 14.11
C ASP A 42 -8.93 -5.47 12.98
N GLU A 43 -8.03 -6.41 12.59
CA GLU A 43 -8.21 -7.37 11.49
C GLU A 43 -8.16 -8.83 11.98
N GLU A 44 -8.72 -9.10 13.17
CA GLU A 44 -8.68 -10.44 13.76
C GLU A 44 -9.37 -11.51 12.90
N ALA A 45 -10.35 -11.14 12.07
CA ALA A 45 -11.09 -12.08 11.24
C ALA A 45 -10.25 -12.61 10.06
N THR A 46 -9.41 -11.78 9.47
CA THR A 46 -8.72 -12.02 8.19
C THR A 46 -7.25 -12.37 8.35
N ILE A 47 -6.56 -11.78 9.32
CA ILE A 47 -5.09 -11.88 9.44
C ILE A 47 -4.59 -13.32 9.59
N GLY A 48 -5.26 -14.14 10.40
CA GLY A 48 -4.85 -15.52 10.64
C GLY A 48 -4.91 -16.40 9.38
N PRO A 49 -6.04 -16.43 8.65
CA PRO A 49 -6.15 -17.11 7.36
C PRO A 49 -5.11 -16.63 6.32
N ILE A 50 -4.90 -15.32 6.17
CA ILE A 50 -3.91 -14.76 5.23
C ILE A 50 -2.51 -15.28 5.56
N VAL A 51 -2.04 -15.14 6.80
CA VAL A 51 -0.71 -15.59 7.22
C VAL A 51 -0.54 -17.09 7.01
N LYS A 52 -1.53 -17.91 7.38
CA LYS A 52 -1.48 -19.37 7.19
C LYS A 52 -1.35 -19.75 5.70
N SER A 53 -2.11 -19.07 4.83
CA SER A 53 -2.09 -19.33 3.40
C SER A 53 -0.72 -19.00 2.79
N ILE A 54 -0.15 -17.83 3.11
CA ILE A 54 1.18 -17.44 2.65
C ILE A 54 2.24 -18.43 3.16
N ARG A 55 2.21 -18.77 4.45
CA ARG A 55 3.19 -19.69 5.02
C ARG A 55 3.15 -21.05 4.36
N LYS A 56 1.96 -21.65 4.24
CA LYS A 56 1.82 -22.98 3.67
C LYS A 56 2.30 -23.00 2.21
N GLN A 57 1.75 -22.14 1.35
CA GLN A 57 1.98 -22.23 -0.09
C GLN A 57 3.28 -21.60 -0.54
N LEU A 58 3.65 -20.44 0.04
CA LEU A 58 4.78 -19.66 -0.46
C LEU A 58 6.05 -19.80 0.37
N VAL A 59 5.96 -20.16 1.67
CA VAL A 59 7.15 -20.42 2.48
C VAL A 59 7.49 -21.93 2.44
N GLU A 60 6.54 -22.81 2.76
CA GLU A 60 6.81 -24.25 3.01
C GLU A 60 6.80 -25.06 1.70
N GLU A 61 5.85 -24.79 0.79
CA GLU A 61 5.71 -25.56 -0.46
C GLU A 61 6.61 -25.01 -1.59
N ALA A 62 6.56 -23.68 -1.84
CA ALA A 62 7.28 -23.07 -2.98
C ALA A 62 8.66 -22.50 -2.63
N GLY A 63 8.96 -22.23 -1.36
CA GLY A 63 10.21 -21.57 -0.97
C GLY A 63 10.40 -20.16 -1.53
N LEU A 64 9.31 -19.51 -1.99
CA LEU A 64 9.34 -18.17 -2.59
C LEU A 64 9.45 -17.06 -1.54
N VAL A 65 8.78 -17.21 -0.39
CA VAL A 65 8.76 -16.24 0.71
C VAL A 65 9.60 -16.77 1.87
N HIS A 66 10.48 -15.92 2.44
CA HIS A 66 11.37 -16.27 3.54
C HIS A 66 10.79 -15.94 4.91
N GLU A 67 10.03 -14.86 4.99
CA GLU A 67 9.42 -14.43 6.24
C GLU A 67 8.08 -13.71 6.02
N VAL A 68 7.20 -13.83 7.02
CA VAL A 68 5.93 -13.11 7.08
C VAL A 68 5.93 -12.25 8.33
N ILE A 69 5.78 -10.95 8.15
CA ILE A 69 5.79 -9.92 9.19
C ILE A 69 4.41 -9.29 9.27
N VAL A 70 3.83 -9.24 10.46
CA VAL A 70 2.63 -8.45 10.75
C VAL A 70 3.03 -7.27 11.63
N VAL A 71 2.68 -6.07 11.20
CA VAL A 71 2.90 -4.85 11.98
C VAL A 71 1.57 -4.40 12.56
N ASP A 72 1.37 -4.70 13.83
CA ASP A 72 0.16 -4.35 14.57
C ASP A 72 0.13 -2.84 14.91
N SER A 73 -0.82 -2.13 14.32
CA SER A 73 -1.08 -0.71 14.55
C SER A 73 -1.98 -0.48 15.76
N ARG A 74 -1.70 -1.17 16.88
CA ARG A 74 -2.42 -1.08 18.15
C ARG A 74 -3.87 -1.50 18.03
N SER A 75 -4.07 -2.69 17.50
CA SER A 75 -5.37 -3.34 17.48
C SER A 75 -5.94 -3.46 18.91
N SER A 76 -7.23 -3.30 19.01
CA SER A 76 -7.99 -3.48 20.25
C SER A 76 -8.58 -4.90 20.36
N ASP A 77 -8.54 -5.65 19.29
CA ASP A 77 -9.00 -7.03 19.14
C ASP A 77 -7.84 -8.05 19.22
N ALA A 78 -8.08 -9.30 18.82
CA ALA A 78 -7.11 -10.38 18.84
C ALA A 78 -6.18 -10.44 17.61
N THR A 79 -6.06 -9.36 16.81
CA THR A 79 -5.25 -9.34 15.57
C THR A 79 -3.81 -9.83 15.79
N ALA A 80 -3.08 -9.25 16.75
CA ALA A 80 -1.68 -9.61 17.01
C ALA A 80 -1.53 -11.07 17.44
N ASP A 81 -2.41 -11.55 18.31
CA ASP A 81 -2.39 -12.93 18.80
C ASP A 81 -2.70 -13.94 17.69
N ARG A 82 -3.66 -13.64 16.83
CA ARG A 82 -4.01 -14.48 15.69
C ARG A 82 -2.90 -14.54 14.66
N ALA A 83 -2.25 -13.42 14.38
CA ALA A 83 -1.08 -13.37 13.50
C ALA A 83 0.08 -14.22 14.03
N ALA A 84 0.42 -14.09 15.32
CA ALA A 84 1.48 -14.85 15.95
C ALA A 84 1.18 -16.36 15.94
N ARG A 85 -0.05 -16.77 16.29
CA ARG A 85 -0.47 -18.20 16.23
C ARG A 85 -0.47 -18.77 14.81
N ALA A 86 -0.65 -17.92 13.80
CA ALA A 86 -0.54 -18.31 12.40
C ALA A 86 0.91 -18.42 11.91
N GLY A 87 1.90 -18.01 12.74
CA GLY A 87 3.33 -18.14 12.48
C GLY A 87 3.97 -16.89 11.87
N ALA A 88 3.35 -15.72 11.96
CA ALA A 88 3.98 -14.46 11.58
C ALA A 88 4.90 -13.94 12.69
N MET A 89 5.96 -13.20 12.29
CA MET A 89 6.68 -12.31 13.19
C MET A 89 5.85 -11.06 13.43
N VAL A 90 5.48 -10.79 14.68
CA VAL A 90 4.60 -9.66 15.01
C VAL A 90 5.40 -8.54 15.66
N TYR A 91 5.29 -7.33 15.08
CA TYR A 91 5.85 -6.11 15.62
C TYR A 91 4.74 -5.11 15.89
N ARG A 92 4.94 -4.22 16.85
CA ARG A 92 4.02 -3.12 17.14
C ARG A 92 4.62 -1.79 16.72
N VAL A 93 3.78 -0.90 16.18
CA VAL A 93 4.17 0.49 15.92
C VAL A 93 4.51 1.22 17.21
N GLY A 94 5.29 2.31 17.10
CA GLY A 94 5.72 3.14 18.22
C GLY A 94 4.57 3.78 19.03
N PRO A 95 4.87 4.70 19.98
CA PRO A 95 3.89 5.29 20.89
C PRO A 95 2.77 6.06 20.18
N ARG A 96 1.56 6.08 20.79
CA ARG A 96 0.37 6.77 20.27
C ARG A 96 0.70 8.22 19.88
N GLY A 97 0.20 8.68 18.73
CA GLY A 97 0.46 10.02 18.19
C GLY A 97 1.77 10.18 17.44
N ARG A 98 2.64 9.17 17.46
CA ARG A 98 3.88 9.08 16.65
C ARG A 98 3.97 7.78 15.87
N ASP A 99 2.88 6.99 15.85
CA ASP A 99 2.81 5.71 15.16
C ASP A 99 2.74 5.85 13.63
N GLY A 100 2.43 7.05 13.13
CA GLY A 100 2.35 7.32 11.69
C GLY A 100 1.20 6.60 10.97
N GLY A 101 0.29 5.93 11.68
CA GLY A 101 -0.81 5.18 11.08
C GLY A 101 -0.34 4.10 10.10
N LYS A 102 -1.06 3.90 8.97
CA LYS A 102 -0.69 2.90 7.96
C LYS A 102 0.74 3.10 7.44
N GLY A 103 1.12 4.34 7.10
CA GLY A 103 2.47 4.65 6.63
C GLY A 103 3.55 4.32 7.66
N GLY A 104 3.30 4.61 8.95
CA GLY A 104 4.22 4.23 10.03
C GLY A 104 4.34 2.73 10.24
N ALA A 105 3.24 1.98 10.06
CA ALA A 105 3.28 0.52 10.10
C ALA A 105 4.07 -0.06 8.92
N MET A 106 3.88 0.47 7.71
CA MET A 106 4.65 0.07 6.54
C MET A 106 6.14 0.37 6.71
N GLN A 107 6.51 1.56 7.20
CA GLN A 107 7.90 1.92 7.48
C GLN A 107 8.51 1.03 8.58
N THR A 108 7.74 0.70 9.62
CA THR A 108 8.18 -0.24 10.66
C THR A 108 8.46 -1.62 10.08
N GLY A 109 7.60 -2.11 9.21
CA GLY A 109 7.81 -3.38 8.50
C GLY A 109 9.07 -3.36 7.63
N LEU A 110 9.29 -2.30 6.86
CA LEU A 110 10.51 -2.09 6.08
C LEU A 110 11.79 -2.11 6.95
N ALA A 111 11.72 -1.51 8.14
CA ALA A 111 12.84 -1.51 9.09
C ALA A 111 13.13 -2.89 9.68
N ARG A 112 12.11 -3.74 9.80
CA ARG A 112 12.18 -5.07 10.45
C ARG A 112 12.42 -6.21 9.49
N MET A 113 12.08 -6.05 8.22
CA MET A 113 12.29 -7.08 7.22
C MET A 113 13.77 -7.35 6.96
N SER A 114 14.11 -8.60 6.67
CA SER A 114 15.46 -9.05 6.32
C SER A 114 15.65 -9.32 4.82
N GLY A 115 14.55 -9.47 4.07
CA GLY A 115 14.59 -9.77 2.64
C GLY A 115 15.10 -8.60 1.81
N ASP A 116 15.61 -8.90 0.63
CA ASP A 116 16.06 -7.94 -0.38
C ASP A 116 14.88 -7.31 -1.11
N ILE A 117 13.77 -8.06 -1.18
CA ILE A 117 12.51 -7.68 -1.80
C ILE A 117 11.40 -7.74 -0.75
N GLY A 118 10.60 -6.69 -0.66
CA GLY A 118 9.42 -6.64 0.19
C GLY A 118 8.14 -6.71 -0.61
N VAL A 119 7.10 -7.31 0.00
CA VAL A 119 5.73 -7.25 -0.50
C VAL A 119 4.86 -6.70 0.61
N TYR A 120 4.18 -5.58 0.35
CA TYR A 120 3.10 -5.12 1.22
C TYR A 120 1.78 -5.72 0.77
N LEU A 121 0.98 -6.15 1.75
CA LEU A 121 -0.40 -6.62 1.55
C LEU A 121 -1.31 -5.96 2.59
N ASP A 122 -2.53 -5.62 2.19
CA ASP A 122 -3.56 -5.24 3.13
C ASP A 122 -4.01 -6.44 3.96
N ALA A 123 -4.35 -6.21 5.23
CA ALA A 123 -4.73 -7.28 6.16
C ALA A 123 -6.25 -7.56 6.19
N ASP A 124 -7.07 -6.77 5.49
CA ASP A 124 -8.54 -6.83 5.43
C ASP A 124 -9.09 -7.65 4.24
N ILE A 125 -8.25 -8.46 3.59
CA ILE A 125 -8.62 -9.24 2.40
C ILE A 125 -9.39 -10.49 2.84
N GLU A 126 -10.67 -10.57 2.52
CA GLU A 126 -11.54 -11.69 2.88
C GLU A 126 -11.31 -12.93 2.00
N ASP A 127 -11.05 -12.73 0.72
CA ASP A 127 -10.82 -13.75 -0.30
C ASP A 127 -9.35 -13.78 -0.77
N PHE A 128 -8.41 -13.75 0.20
CA PHE A 128 -6.99 -13.71 -0.09
C PHE A 128 -6.52 -14.94 -0.87
N ASP A 129 -5.85 -14.67 -2.00
CA ASP A 129 -5.18 -15.66 -2.82
C ASP A 129 -3.65 -15.42 -2.76
N PRO A 130 -2.82 -16.41 -2.38
CA PRO A 130 -1.36 -16.31 -2.43
C PRO A 130 -0.79 -15.95 -3.81
N ALA A 131 -1.51 -16.22 -4.88
CA ALA A 131 -1.15 -15.78 -6.23
C ALA A 131 -0.95 -14.26 -6.33
N PHE A 132 -1.56 -13.45 -5.45
CA PHE A 132 -1.29 -12.00 -5.41
C PHE A 132 0.19 -11.70 -5.16
N VAL A 133 0.83 -12.45 -4.23
CA VAL A 133 2.26 -12.30 -3.94
C VAL A 133 3.10 -12.73 -5.13
N VAL A 134 2.74 -13.86 -5.76
CA VAL A 134 3.43 -14.40 -6.93
C VAL A 134 3.41 -13.39 -8.07
N ARG A 135 2.23 -12.87 -8.42
CA ARG A 135 2.04 -11.87 -9.48
C ARG A 135 2.80 -10.57 -9.23
N LEU A 136 2.87 -10.10 -7.98
CA LEU A 136 3.63 -8.91 -7.62
C LEU A 136 5.15 -9.12 -7.76
N LEU A 137 5.64 -10.31 -7.43
CA LEU A 137 7.06 -10.64 -7.44
C LEU A 137 7.59 -10.96 -8.85
N ASP A 138 6.77 -11.52 -9.72
CA ASP A 138 7.20 -11.97 -11.06
C ASP A 138 7.90 -10.84 -11.85
N PRO A 139 7.31 -9.65 -12.07
CA PRO A 139 7.96 -8.61 -12.85
C PRO A 139 9.19 -8.00 -12.14
N ILE A 140 9.15 -7.81 -10.82
CA ILE A 140 10.28 -7.18 -10.11
C ILE A 140 11.50 -8.11 -10.06
N LEU A 141 11.29 -9.42 -10.17
CA LEU A 141 12.37 -10.40 -10.27
C LEU A 141 12.95 -10.48 -11.68
N ARG A 142 12.14 -10.23 -12.73
CA ARG A 142 12.56 -10.31 -14.13
C ARG A 142 13.15 -9.00 -14.67
N ASP A 143 12.69 -7.84 -14.19
CA ASP A 143 13.15 -6.53 -14.68
C ASP A 143 13.92 -5.78 -13.56
N PRO A 144 15.26 -5.74 -13.65
CA PRO A 144 16.09 -5.08 -12.65
C PRO A 144 15.93 -3.55 -12.61
N SER A 145 15.26 -2.94 -13.57
CA SER A 145 14.94 -1.51 -13.55
C SER A 145 13.82 -1.15 -12.58
N LEU A 146 12.99 -2.13 -12.16
CA LEU A 146 11.86 -1.92 -11.28
C LEU A 146 12.29 -1.75 -9.83
N VAL A 147 11.75 -0.73 -9.19
CA VAL A 147 11.88 -0.45 -7.76
C VAL A 147 10.57 -0.72 -7.04
N LEU A 148 9.43 -0.44 -7.70
CA LEU A 148 8.10 -0.61 -7.13
C LEU A 148 7.11 -1.12 -8.18
N VAL A 149 6.42 -2.21 -7.86
CA VAL A 149 5.32 -2.77 -8.66
C VAL A 149 4.05 -2.74 -7.84
N LYS A 150 3.01 -2.06 -8.34
CA LYS A 150 1.70 -1.94 -7.69
C LYS A 150 0.73 -2.98 -8.22
N GLY A 151 -0.06 -3.56 -7.33
CA GLY A 151 -1.22 -4.35 -7.73
C GLY A 151 -2.41 -3.47 -8.13
N PHE A 152 -3.24 -3.98 -9.04
CA PHE A 152 -4.60 -3.49 -9.25
C PHE A 152 -5.55 -4.68 -9.40
N TYR A 153 -6.83 -4.48 -9.15
CA TYR A 153 -7.83 -5.54 -9.16
C TYR A 153 -9.23 -4.97 -9.39
N ASP A 154 -10.12 -5.81 -9.89
CA ASP A 154 -11.52 -5.45 -10.05
C ASP A 154 -12.29 -5.54 -8.72
N ARG A 155 -13.21 -4.60 -8.54
CA ARG A 155 -14.14 -4.53 -7.39
C ARG A 155 -15.59 -4.68 -7.88
N PRO A 156 -16.14 -5.91 -7.93
CA PRO A 156 -17.45 -6.15 -8.52
C PRO A 156 -18.58 -5.32 -7.88
N SER A 157 -18.47 -5.05 -6.58
CA SER A 157 -19.46 -4.25 -5.82
C SER A 157 -19.55 -2.77 -6.22
N LEU A 158 -18.58 -2.26 -7.02
CA LEU A 158 -18.52 -0.86 -7.45
C LEU A 158 -18.72 -0.67 -8.97
N GLY A 159 -19.19 -1.69 -9.67
CA GLY A 159 -19.38 -1.63 -11.12
C GLY A 159 -18.08 -1.67 -11.94
N GLY A 160 -17.01 -2.19 -11.36
CA GLY A 160 -15.66 -2.22 -11.93
C GLY A 160 -14.88 -0.93 -11.68
N GLY A 161 -13.54 -1.01 -11.78
CA GLY A 161 -12.65 0.14 -11.67
C GLY A 161 -12.12 0.41 -10.26
N GLY A 162 -11.51 1.57 -10.07
CA GLY A 162 -10.88 2.01 -8.82
C GLY A 162 -11.88 2.31 -7.71
N GLY A 163 -11.38 2.38 -6.46
CA GLY A 163 -12.20 2.80 -5.34
C GLY A 163 -12.64 4.26 -5.44
N ARG A 164 -13.71 4.63 -4.73
CA ARG A 164 -14.27 6.01 -4.72
C ARG A 164 -13.21 7.09 -4.46
N VAL A 165 -12.29 6.88 -3.53
CA VAL A 165 -11.21 7.82 -3.24
C VAL A 165 -10.21 7.90 -4.39
N THR A 166 -9.92 6.79 -5.06
CA THR A 166 -9.07 6.78 -6.25
C THR A 166 -9.65 7.65 -7.36
N GLU A 167 -10.93 7.44 -7.71
CA GLU A 167 -11.55 8.14 -8.84
C GLU A 167 -11.87 9.61 -8.52
N LEU A 168 -12.37 9.90 -7.29
CA LEU A 168 -12.86 11.22 -6.94
C LEU A 168 -11.76 12.16 -6.40
N VAL A 169 -10.64 11.62 -5.92
CA VAL A 169 -9.57 12.42 -5.29
C VAL A 169 -8.20 12.08 -5.87
N GLY A 170 -7.78 10.82 -5.84
CA GLY A 170 -6.44 10.40 -6.26
C GLY A 170 -6.13 10.79 -7.70
N ARG A 171 -7.01 10.43 -8.66
CA ARG A 171 -6.83 10.77 -10.07
C ARG A 171 -6.86 12.28 -10.35
N PRO A 172 -7.80 13.09 -9.79
CA PRO A 172 -7.75 14.55 -9.90
C PRO A 172 -6.46 15.17 -9.37
N LEU A 173 -5.96 14.71 -8.21
CA LEU A 173 -4.68 15.16 -7.65
C LEU A 173 -3.51 14.80 -8.58
N LEU A 174 -3.43 13.56 -9.04
CA LEU A 174 -2.37 13.12 -9.97
C LEU A 174 -2.44 13.90 -11.29
N ARG A 175 -3.64 14.11 -11.85
CA ARG A 175 -3.81 14.91 -13.07
C ARG A 175 -3.26 16.33 -12.90
N ARG A 176 -3.45 16.94 -11.74
CA ARG A 176 -3.02 18.31 -11.46
C ARG A 176 -1.52 18.41 -11.20
N PHE A 177 -0.97 17.47 -10.43
CA PHE A 177 0.35 17.62 -9.85
C PHE A 177 1.40 16.68 -10.44
N GLU A 178 1.01 15.49 -10.90
CA GLU A 178 1.94 14.50 -11.47
C GLU A 178 1.25 13.63 -12.54
N PRO A 179 0.92 14.21 -13.71
CA PRO A 179 0.15 13.52 -14.76
C PRO A 179 0.85 12.26 -15.33
N ARG A 180 2.15 12.12 -15.14
CA ARG A 180 2.90 10.92 -15.56
C ARG A 180 2.40 9.64 -14.86
N LEU A 181 1.80 9.76 -13.65
CA LEU A 181 1.24 8.65 -12.89
C LEU A 181 -0.20 8.28 -13.28
N LEU A 182 -0.83 8.96 -14.23
CA LEU A 182 -2.19 8.66 -14.68
C LEU A 182 -2.34 7.30 -15.38
N GLY A 183 -1.22 6.68 -15.77
CA GLY A 183 -1.20 5.32 -16.31
C GLY A 183 -1.50 4.22 -15.28
N PHE A 184 -1.43 4.51 -13.98
CA PHE A 184 -1.80 3.55 -12.94
C PHE A 184 -3.30 3.31 -12.90
N THR A 185 -3.71 2.03 -12.92
CA THR A 185 -5.11 1.63 -12.77
C THR A 185 -5.61 1.92 -11.35
N GLN A 186 -4.82 1.54 -10.33
CA GLN A 186 -5.14 1.81 -8.92
C GLN A 186 -3.92 2.38 -8.17
N PRO A 187 -3.64 3.68 -8.32
CA PRO A 187 -2.47 4.30 -7.69
C PRO A 187 -2.49 4.22 -6.15
N LEU A 188 -3.66 4.06 -5.55
CA LEU A 188 -3.86 3.97 -4.10
C LEU A 188 -4.00 2.53 -3.58
N ALA A 189 -3.74 1.50 -4.39
CA ALA A 189 -3.73 0.12 -3.88
C ALA A 189 -2.64 -0.07 -2.83
N GLY A 190 -2.92 -0.85 -1.77
CA GLY A 190 -1.97 -1.16 -0.71
C GLY A 190 -0.98 -2.25 -1.12
N GLU A 191 -1.41 -3.15 -2.00
CA GLU A 191 -0.64 -4.29 -2.46
C GLU A 191 0.46 -3.86 -3.43
N CYS A 192 1.70 -4.13 -3.07
CA CYS A 192 2.85 -3.85 -3.95
C CYS A 192 4.08 -4.68 -3.57
N ALA A 193 4.94 -4.96 -4.57
CA ALA A 193 6.30 -5.44 -4.35
C ALA A 193 7.30 -4.31 -4.55
N PHE A 194 8.40 -4.35 -3.82
CA PHE A 194 9.41 -3.30 -3.87
C PHE A 194 10.82 -3.82 -3.56
N MET A 195 11.82 -3.17 -4.11
CA MET A 195 13.23 -3.39 -3.76
C MET A 195 13.54 -2.69 -2.44
N ARG A 196 14.03 -3.45 -1.44
CA ARG A 196 14.24 -2.95 -0.07
C ARG A 196 15.24 -1.79 -0.02
N GLU A 197 16.40 -1.92 -0.64
CA GLU A 197 17.49 -0.95 -0.52
C GLU A 197 17.10 0.46 -1.03
N PRO A 198 16.49 0.64 -2.21
CA PRO A 198 15.95 1.93 -2.62
C PRO A 198 14.92 2.49 -1.63
N MET A 199 13.98 1.67 -1.16
CA MET A 199 12.91 2.12 -0.26
C MET A 199 13.42 2.58 1.11
N LEU A 200 14.52 2.02 1.62
CA LEU A 200 15.14 2.47 2.88
C LEU A 200 15.60 3.94 2.83
N ARG A 201 15.89 4.46 1.64
CA ARG A 201 16.35 5.84 1.41
C ARG A 201 15.25 6.84 1.12
N LEU A 202 14.00 6.38 1.02
CA LEU A 202 12.86 7.24 0.74
C LEU A 202 12.10 7.56 2.03
N PRO A 203 11.62 8.81 2.16
CA PRO A 203 10.70 9.15 3.25
C PRO A 203 9.33 8.52 3.02
N PHE A 204 8.67 8.14 4.10
CA PHE A 204 7.30 7.63 4.06
C PHE A 204 6.31 8.70 4.51
N VAL A 205 5.15 8.74 3.90
CA VAL A 205 4.05 9.60 4.37
C VAL A 205 3.24 8.84 5.42
N SER A 206 2.88 9.51 6.51
CA SER A 206 2.03 8.93 7.54
C SER A 206 0.58 8.72 7.06
N GLY A 207 -0.14 7.82 7.72
CA GLY A 207 -1.55 7.55 7.44
C GLY A 207 -1.79 6.96 6.06
N TYR A 208 -2.96 7.25 5.50
CA TYR A 208 -3.42 6.76 4.19
C TYR A 208 -2.82 7.51 2.99
N GLY A 209 -1.95 8.49 3.22
CA GLY A 209 -1.19 9.14 2.16
C GLY A 209 0.02 8.33 1.69
N VAL A 210 0.33 7.21 2.34
CA VAL A 210 1.55 6.42 2.09
C VAL A 210 1.60 5.85 0.68
N GLU A 211 0.49 5.37 0.13
CA GLU A 211 0.46 4.73 -1.19
C GLU A 211 0.78 5.72 -2.31
N ILE A 212 0.15 6.90 -2.32
CA ILE A 212 0.46 7.95 -3.29
C ILE A 212 1.85 8.54 -3.03
N GLY A 213 2.24 8.64 -1.75
CA GLY A 213 3.55 9.10 -1.34
C GLY A 213 4.66 8.21 -1.88
N MET A 214 4.55 6.89 -1.78
CA MET A 214 5.52 5.94 -2.35
C MET A 214 5.67 6.12 -3.87
N LEU A 215 4.57 6.25 -4.61
CA LEU A 215 4.63 6.49 -6.05
C LEU A 215 5.39 7.78 -6.39
N LEU A 216 5.07 8.88 -5.71
CA LEU A 216 5.71 10.18 -5.92
C LEU A 216 7.19 10.14 -5.54
N GLN A 217 7.55 9.49 -4.43
CA GLN A 217 8.94 9.40 -3.98
C GLN A 217 9.79 8.51 -4.90
N VAL A 218 9.28 7.34 -5.32
CA VAL A 218 9.99 6.47 -6.27
C VAL A 218 10.14 7.16 -7.63
N LEU A 219 9.07 7.82 -8.14
CA LEU A 219 9.14 8.56 -9.38
C LEU A 219 10.21 9.66 -9.35
N ARG A 220 10.33 10.40 -8.25
CA ARG A 220 11.31 11.48 -8.09
C ARG A 220 12.73 10.97 -7.99
N ALA A 221 12.94 9.87 -7.27
CA ALA A 221 14.28 9.34 -7.01
C ALA A 221 14.81 8.43 -8.14
N HIS A 222 13.93 7.69 -8.82
CA HIS A 222 14.32 6.62 -9.74
C HIS A 222 13.69 6.75 -11.14
N GLY A 223 12.77 7.70 -11.33
CA GLY A 223 12.09 7.91 -12.62
C GLY A 223 10.88 7.00 -12.83
N LEU A 224 10.18 7.26 -13.94
CA LEU A 224 8.91 6.59 -14.26
C LEU A 224 9.11 5.10 -14.63
N ASP A 225 10.25 4.75 -15.20
CA ASP A 225 10.55 3.39 -15.60
C ASP A 225 10.91 2.46 -14.43
N ALA A 226 11.15 3.01 -13.24
CA ALA A 226 11.30 2.24 -12.01
C ALA A 226 9.96 1.76 -11.41
N LEU A 227 8.84 2.16 -12.02
CA LEU A 227 7.49 1.86 -11.59
C LEU A 227 6.81 0.88 -12.55
N GLY A 228 6.04 -0.07 -12.00
CA GLY A 228 5.23 -1.03 -12.74
C GLY A 228 3.91 -1.33 -12.06
N GLN A 229 3.04 -2.05 -12.76
CA GLN A 229 1.80 -2.56 -12.19
C GLN A 229 1.42 -3.92 -12.75
N VAL A 230 0.63 -4.67 -11.97
CA VAL A 230 0.13 -6.01 -12.31
C VAL A 230 -1.33 -6.16 -11.94
N ASP A 231 -2.04 -6.97 -12.72
CA ASP A 231 -3.43 -7.35 -12.42
C ASP A 231 -3.47 -8.49 -11.39
N LEU A 232 -4.09 -8.24 -10.26
CA LEU A 232 -4.31 -9.23 -9.20
C LEU A 232 -5.66 -9.97 -9.35
N GLY A 233 -6.46 -9.63 -10.38
CA GLY A 233 -7.76 -10.23 -10.64
C GLY A 233 -8.90 -9.55 -9.89
N VAL A 234 -9.68 -10.30 -9.12
CA VAL A 234 -10.87 -9.81 -8.41
C VAL A 234 -10.63 -9.83 -6.92
N ARG A 235 -11.03 -8.76 -6.22
CA ARG A 235 -10.91 -8.66 -4.76
C ARG A 235 -12.23 -8.22 -4.12
N ARG A 236 -12.59 -8.90 -3.03
CA ARG A 236 -13.68 -8.47 -2.14
C ARG A 236 -13.08 -7.88 -0.86
N HIS A 237 -13.65 -6.80 -0.38
CA HIS A 237 -13.26 -6.13 0.86
C HIS A 237 -14.44 -5.37 1.45
N SER A 238 -14.36 -5.09 2.75
CA SER A 238 -15.36 -4.32 3.47
C SER A 238 -15.41 -2.86 2.98
N HIS A 239 -16.59 -2.23 3.08
CA HIS A 239 -16.78 -0.84 2.69
C HIS A 239 -16.49 0.09 3.88
N GLN A 240 -15.63 1.07 3.66
CA GLN A 240 -15.46 2.16 4.61
C GLN A 240 -16.60 3.18 4.49
N ASP A 241 -16.98 3.77 5.62
CA ASP A 241 -17.99 4.82 5.66
C ASP A 241 -17.50 6.14 5.02
N LEU A 242 -18.43 7.05 4.74
CA LEU A 242 -18.12 8.31 4.08
C LEU A 242 -17.19 9.21 4.93
N ASP A 243 -17.27 9.12 6.25
CA ASP A 243 -16.42 9.92 7.15
C ASP A 243 -14.98 9.44 7.13
N ALA A 244 -14.75 8.13 7.11
CA ALA A 244 -13.42 7.56 6.93
C ALA A 244 -12.82 7.96 5.58
N LEU A 245 -13.60 7.86 4.49
CA LEU A 245 -13.17 8.29 3.16
C LEU A 245 -12.82 9.78 3.13
N ALA A 246 -13.63 10.64 3.78
CA ALA A 246 -13.35 12.08 3.84
C ALA A 246 -12.06 12.41 4.62
N ARG A 247 -11.72 11.64 5.68
CA ARG A 247 -10.41 11.76 6.35
C ARG A 247 -9.25 11.36 5.43
N MET A 248 -9.44 10.28 4.68
CA MET A 248 -8.45 9.82 3.71
C MET A 248 -8.15 10.89 2.64
N THR A 249 -9.17 11.63 2.17
CA THR A 249 -8.97 12.67 1.15
C THR A 249 -8.05 13.80 1.66
N VAL A 250 -8.23 14.25 2.89
CA VAL A 250 -7.36 15.27 3.51
C VAL A 250 -5.92 14.75 3.63
N GLN A 251 -5.74 13.48 4.01
CA GLN A 251 -4.40 12.89 4.09
C GLN A 251 -3.73 12.73 2.72
N LEU A 252 -4.49 12.38 1.68
CA LEU A 252 -3.96 12.29 0.31
C LEU A 252 -3.50 13.65 -0.20
N GLU A 253 -4.31 14.70 -0.01
CA GLU A 253 -3.97 16.05 -0.41
C GLU A 253 -2.71 16.54 0.30
N SER A 254 -2.65 16.35 1.63
CA SER A 254 -1.46 16.66 2.43
C SER A 254 -0.23 15.86 2.01
N ALA A 255 -0.40 14.59 1.64
CA ALA A 255 0.69 13.74 1.16
C ALA A 255 1.31 14.26 -0.14
N VAL A 256 0.46 14.62 -1.11
CA VAL A 256 0.91 15.20 -2.38
C VAL A 256 1.69 16.50 -2.14
N SER A 257 1.15 17.41 -1.33
CA SER A 257 1.84 18.67 -0.99
C SER A 257 3.18 18.42 -0.30
N LEU A 258 3.24 17.55 0.71
CA LEU A 258 4.49 17.20 1.39
C LEU A 258 5.56 16.62 0.44
N CYS A 259 5.13 15.75 -0.47
CA CYS A 259 6.05 15.14 -1.42
C CYS A 259 6.56 16.12 -2.49
N LEU A 260 5.77 17.11 -2.90
CA LEU A 260 6.11 18.03 -3.98
C LEU A 260 6.77 19.32 -3.50
N ASP A 261 6.21 19.95 -2.46
CA ASP A 261 6.63 21.26 -1.99
C ASP A 261 7.77 21.19 -0.97
N GLY A 262 8.02 20.00 -0.42
CA GLY A 262 8.91 19.81 0.72
C GLY A 262 8.19 20.16 2.03
N GLY A 263 8.82 19.85 3.13
CA GLY A 263 8.24 20.00 4.45
C GLY A 263 8.13 18.65 5.14
N THR A 264 7.98 18.68 6.46
CA THR A 264 7.95 17.46 7.28
C THR A 264 6.60 17.19 7.90
N HIS A 265 5.71 18.18 7.87
CA HIS A 265 4.39 18.09 8.51
C HIS A 265 3.40 19.07 7.87
N LEU A 266 2.17 18.61 7.69
CA LEU A 266 1.00 19.42 7.36
C LEU A 266 -0.16 19.06 8.28
N ALA A 267 -0.96 20.07 8.64
CA ALA A 267 -2.23 19.90 9.31
C ALA A 267 -3.35 20.34 8.36
N GLY A 268 -4.11 19.39 7.85
CA GLY A 268 -5.34 19.63 7.11
C GLY A 268 -6.52 19.79 8.08
N GLU A 269 -7.53 20.55 7.70
CA GLU A 269 -8.77 20.70 8.46
C GLU A 269 -9.95 20.14 7.66
N ARG A 270 -10.71 19.25 8.30
CA ARG A 270 -11.98 18.79 7.79
C ARG A 270 -13.09 19.54 8.52
N VAL A 271 -13.96 20.19 7.76
CA VAL A 271 -15.17 20.85 8.30
C VAL A 271 -16.39 20.14 7.72
N ALA A 272 -17.32 19.75 8.59
CA ALA A 272 -18.58 19.13 8.18
C ALA A 272 -19.73 19.76 8.96
N PHE A 273 -20.85 19.94 8.28
CA PHE A 273 -22.11 20.38 8.88
C PHE A 273 -23.07 19.19 8.88
N ARG A 274 -23.53 18.79 10.04
CA ARG A 274 -24.40 17.64 10.22
C ARG A 274 -25.57 17.96 11.14
N ARG A 275 -26.71 17.34 10.85
CA ARG A 275 -27.86 17.43 11.73
C ARG A 275 -27.60 16.54 12.95
N GLY A 276 -27.57 17.18 14.13
CA GLY A 276 -27.45 16.50 15.43
C GLY A 276 -28.73 15.78 15.84
N ALA A 277 -28.68 15.05 16.93
CA ALA A 277 -29.83 14.32 17.49
C ALA A 277 -31.02 15.23 17.85
N THR A 278 -30.78 16.49 18.16
CA THR A 278 -31.78 17.53 18.47
C THR A 278 -32.42 18.17 17.25
N GLY A 279 -31.97 17.77 16.02
CA GLY A 279 -32.45 18.32 14.75
C GLY A 279 -31.75 19.62 14.32
N THR A 280 -30.88 20.19 15.15
CA THR A 280 -30.06 21.36 14.80
C THR A 280 -28.88 20.97 13.92
N VAL A 281 -28.42 21.88 13.06
CA VAL A 281 -27.19 21.67 12.27
C VAL A 281 -26.01 22.09 13.11
N GLU A 282 -25.09 21.15 13.33
CA GLU A 282 -23.85 21.35 14.07
C GLU A 282 -22.66 21.34 13.15
N MET A 283 -21.71 22.25 13.37
CA MET A 283 -20.43 22.26 12.70
C MET A 283 -19.44 21.35 13.46
N ARG A 284 -18.86 20.39 12.76
CA ARG A 284 -17.77 19.56 13.26
C ARG A 284 -16.48 19.93 12.57
N ARG A 285 -15.44 20.19 13.37
CA ARG A 285 -14.08 20.43 12.88
C ARG A 285 -13.17 19.31 13.35
N GLU A 286 -12.35 18.79 12.45
CA GLU A 286 -11.36 17.78 12.76
C GLU A 286 -10.04 18.18 12.12
N ARG A 287 -8.98 18.29 12.92
CA ARG A 287 -7.62 18.47 12.41
C ARG A 287 -7.01 17.13 12.12
N ILE A 288 -6.50 16.97 10.91
CA ILE A 288 -5.86 15.76 10.42
C ILE A 288 -4.41 16.10 10.15
N HIS A 289 -3.52 15.46 10.89
CA HIS A 289 -2.09 15.65 10.77
C HIS A 289 -1.49 14.61 9.84
N THR A 290 -0.60 15.06 8.96
CA THR A 290 0.17 14.21 8.05
C THR A 290 1.65 14.58 8.20
N TRP A 291 2.50 13.58 8.38
CA TRP A 291 3.94 13.75 8.53
C TRP A 291 4.68 13.04 7.39
N LEU A 292 5.80 13.60 7.02
CA LEU A 292 6.81 12.91 6.25
C LEU A 292 7.78 12.24 7.24
N LEU A 293 7.69 10.92 7.35
CA LEU A 293 8.56 10.11 8.19
C LEU A 293 9.94 10.02 7.51
N PRO A 294 11.04 10.28 8.23
CA PRO A 294 12.36 10.32 7.62
C PRO A 294 12.75 8.97 7.03
N PRO A 295 13.68 8.95 6.04
CA PRO A 295 14.28 7.72 5.55
C PRO A 295 14.92 6.91 6.67
N LEU A 296 14.95 5.59 6.52
CA LEU A 296 15.61 4.67 7.47
C LEU A 296 17.12 4.61 7.25
N LYS A 297 17.60 4.97 6.06
CA LYS A 297 19.00 5.19 5.72
C LYS A 297 19.15 6.58 5.10
N GLY A 298 20.18 7.30 5.52
CA GLY A 298 20.57 8.60 4.95
C GLY A 298 21.33 8.47 3.63
#